data_79db80941ce8c7b466ccad7af4a45572
#
_entry.id   79db80941ce8c7b466ccad7af4a45572
#
_cell.length_a   1.000
_cell.length_b   1.000
_cell.length_c   1.000
_cell.angle_alpha   90.00
_cell.angle_beta   90.00
_cell.angle_gamma   90.00
#
_symmetry.space_group_name_H-M   'P 1'
#
loop_
_entity.id
_entity.type
_entity.pdbx_description
1 polymer ?
#
loop_
_entity_poly.entity_id
_entity_poly.type
_entity_poly.pdbx_seq_one_letter_code
_entity_poly.pdbx_strand_id
1 'polypeptide(L)'
;MPAGRSAAAARRVTRAAARWRAGRAGVLVVAIDGHGASGKSTIAAAVAEATAAALVHTDDFFQPGGGTGLDQYYDWRRLRAQALEPLRARRGASFRRFDWDRGRGLGGLVTVDPAGLVLVEGVFSASPQLADLVDRTVFVDTPERERLRRLRGRITPEEWDDDWLIAEQAYFGLTRPPASFDLTVPGGSGPGGAPGPRSGSIEAQLHGSSGQPG
;
A
#
# COMPACT_ATOMS: atom_id res chain seq x y z
N MET A 1 -18.13 13.60 -12.86
CA MET A 1 -18.58 12.31 -12.33
C MET A 1 -17.40 11.50 -11.81
N PRO A 2 -16.95 11.71 -10.54
CA PRO A 2 -15.73 11.07 -10.02
C PRO A 2 -15.87 9.55 -9.76
N ALA A 3 -17.02 9.12 -9.22
CA ALA A 3 -17.27 7.71 -8.92
C ALA A 3 -17.15 6.76 -10.15
N GLY A 4 -17.45 7.26 -11.34
CA GLY A 4 -17.38 6.49 -12.57
C GLY A 4 -15.95 6.06 -12.98
N ARG A 5 -14.92 6.86 -12.67
CA ARG A 5 -13.52 6.54 -13.05
C ARG A 5 -12.97 5.40 -12.18
N SER A 6 -13.16 5.47 -10.86
CA SER A 6 -12.72 4.39 -9.95
C SER A 6 -13.39 3.07 -10.30
N ALA A 7 -14.70 3.09 -10.58
CA ALA A 7 -15.44 1.90 -10.99
C ALA A 7 -14.94 1.35 -12.34
N ALA A 8 -14.62 2.20 -13.30
CA ALA A 8 -14.04 1.78 -14.59
C ALA A 8 -12.64 1.18 -14.40
N ALA A 9 -11.80 1.78 -13.57
CA ALA A 9 -10.48 1.27 -13.23
C ALA A 9 -10.58 -0.08 -12.52
N ALA A 10 -11.44 -0.21 -11.51
CA ALA A 10 -11.68 -1.47 -10.81
C ALA A 10 -12.13 -2.58 -11.78
N ARG A 11 -13.08 -2.30 -12.68
CA ARG A 11 -13.49 -3.27 -13.73
C ARG A 11 -12.34 -3.67 -14.65
N ARG A 12 -11.41 -2.77 -14.98
CA ARG A 12 -10.21 -3.11 -15.77
C ARG A 12 -9.30 -4.06 -15.02
N VAL A 13 -9.02 -3.77 -13.73
CA VAL A 13 -8.20 -4.63 -12.87
C VAL A 13 -8.87 -5.99 -12.68
N THR A 14 -10.18 -6.04 -12.39
CA THR A 14 -10.95 -7.30 -12.27
C THR A 14 -10.83 -8.17 -13.52
N ARG A 15 -10.99 -7.58 -14.71
CA ARG A 15 -10.84 -8.32 -15.98
C ARG A 15 -9.40 -8.80 -16.21
N ALA A 16 -8.41 -8.00 -15.84
CA ALA A 16 -7.00 -8.41 -15.91
C ALA A 16 -6.71 -9.55 -14.95
N ALA A 17 -7.13 -9.45 -13.70
CA ALA A 17 -6.98 -10.51 -12.69
C ALA A 17 -7.62 -11.83 -13.14
N ALA A 18 -8.82 -11.79 -13.73
CA ALA A 18 -9.46 -12.97 -14.29
C ALA A 18 -8.61 -13.62 -15.40
N ARG A 19 -8.05 -12.83 -16.32
CA ARG A 19 -7.13 -13.34 -17.36
C ARG A 19 -5.85 -13.92 -16.77
N TRP A 20 -5.24 -13.25 -15.79
CA TRP A 20 -4.02 -13.72 -15.14
C TRP A 20 -4.21 -15.00 -14.32
N ARG A 21 -5.45 -15.22 -13.82
CA ARG A 21 -5.82 -16.46 -13.11
C ARG A 21 -6.15 -17.62 -14.04
N ALA A 22 -6.52 -17.36 -15.28
CA ALA A 22 -6.93 -18.41 -16.21
C ALA A 22 -5.82 -19.47 -16.37
N GLY A 23 -6.13 -20.74 -16.10
CA GLY A 23 -5.19 -21.85 -16.16
C GLY A 23 -4.17 -21.92 -15.01
N ARG A 24 -4.24 -21.03 -14.01
CA ARG A 24 -3.33 -21.04 -12.87
C ARG A 24 -3.85 -21.96 -11.75
N ALA A 25 -3.02 -22.89 -11.29
CA ALA A 25 -3.34 -23.79 -10.19
C ALA A 25 -3.13 -23.13 -8.79
N GLY A 26 -2.24 -22.12 -8.69
CA GLY A 26 -1.86 -21.46 -7.44
C GLY A 26 -2.65 -20.19 -7.14
N VAL A 27 -2.34 -19.58 -6.01
CA VAL A 27 -2.84 -18.24 -5.66
C VAL A 27 -2.17 -17.21 -6.58
N LEU A 28 -2.95 -16.27 -7.09
CA LEU A 28 -2.46 -15.09 -7.79
C LEU A 28 -2.31 -13.95 -6.78
N VAL A 29 -1.11 -13.38 -6.67
CA VAL A 29 -0.85 -12.18 -5.85
C VAL A 29 -0.66 -10.98 -6.78
N VAL A 30 -1.47 -9.95 -6.60
CA VAL A 30 -1.44 -8.71 -7.40
C VAL A 30 -1.14 -7.53 -6.50
N ALA A 31 -0.08 -6.79 -6.79
CA ALA A 31 0.20 -5.51 -6.15
C ALA A 31 -0.56 -4.38 -6.86
N ILE A 32 -1.23 -3.53 -6.09
CA ILE A 32 -1.88 -2.31 -6.57
C ILE A 32 -1.14 -1.12 -5.97
N ASP A 33 -0.26 -0.55 -6.75
CA ASP A 33 0.68 0.49 -6.36
C ASP A 33 0.37 1.84 -7.03
N GLY A 34 1.07 2.86 -6.62
CA GLY A 34 0.93 4.23 -7.12
C GLY A 34 1.15 5.23 -5.99
N HIS A 35 1.35 6.46 -6.33
CA HIS A 35 1.62 7.54 -5.38
C HIS A 35 0.54 7.70 -4.30
N GLY A 36 0.87 8.36 -3.21
CA GLY A 36 -0.07 8.78 -2.18
C GLY A 36 -1.28 9.52 -2.78
N ALA A 37 -2.46 9.29 -2.23
CA ALA A 37 -3.72 9.87 -2.70
C ALA A 37 -4.12 9.57 -4.17
N SER A 38 -3.52 8.56 -4.82
CA SER A 38 -3.89 8.17 -6.19
C SER A 38 -5.25 7.48 -6.29
N GLY A 39 -5.81 6.97 -5.18
CA GLY A 39 -7.09 6.26 -5.16
C GLY A 39 -6.97 4.73 -5.22
N LYS A 40 -5.78 4.20 -4.93
CA LYS A 40 -5.48 2.76 -4.86
C LYS A 40 -6.48 1.99 -4.01
N SER A 41 -6.66 2.40 -2.75
CA SER A 41 -7.48 1.70 -1.76
C SER A 41 -8.94 1.60 -2.21
N THR A 42 -9.48 2.65 -2.85
CA THR A 42 -10.84 2.61 -3.42
C THR A 42 -10.95 1.59 -4.55
N ILE A 43 -9.95 1.52 -5.43
CA ILE A 43 -9.92 0.55 -6.53
C ILE A 43 -9.71 -0.86 -5.98
N ALA A 44 -8.77 -1.06 -5.05
CA ALA A 44 -8.48 -2.36 -4.46
C ALA A 44 -9.70 -2.94 -3.71
N ALA A 45 -10.39 -2.12 -2.91
CA ALA A 45 -11.61 -2.54 -2.22
C ALA A 45 -12.70 -2.99 -3.19
N ALA A 46 -12.94 -2.21 -4.27
CA ALA A 46 -13.93 -2.58 -5.28
C ALA A 46 -13.54 -3.85 -6.06
N VAL A 47 -12.25 -4.08 -6.30
CA VAL A 47 -11.78 -5.33 -6.93
C VAL A 47 -11.94 -6.50 -5.95
N ALA A 48 -11.57 -6.33 -4.68
CA ALA A 48 -11.70 -7.36 -3.66
C ALA A 48 -13.16 -7.79 -3.49
N GLU A 49 -14.10 -6.85 -3.40
CA GLU A 49 -15.54 -7.11 -3.34
C GLU A 49 -16.02 -7.88 -4.57
N ALA A 50 -15.64 -7.44 -5.78
CA ALA A 50 -16.09 -8.06 -7.03
C ALA A 50 -15.50 -9.47 -7.29
N THR A 51 -14.40 -9.84 -6.62
CA THR A 51 -13.65 -11.07 -6.89
C THR A 51 -13.54 -12.00 -5.69
N ALA A 52 -14.05 -11.60 -4.53
CA ALA A 52 -13.81 -12.26 -3.24
C ALA A 52 -12.28 -12.44 -2.97
N ALA A 53 -11.47 -11.45 -3.35
CA ALA A 53 -10.03 -11.49 -3.12
C ALA A 53 -9.71 -11.17 -1.66
N ALA A 54 -8.68 -11.81 -1.13
CA ALA A 54 -8.02 -11.36 0.10
C ALA A 54 -7.35 -10.01 -0.14
N LEU A 55 -7.55 -9.05 0.76
CA LEU A 55 -6.98 -7.71 0.66
C LEU A 55 -6.05 -7.43 1.83
N VAL A 56 -4.83 -7.00 1.53
CA VAL A 56 -3.78 -6.63 2.49
C VAL A 56 -3.35 -5.20 2.19
N HIS A 57 -3.28 -4.37 3.22
CA HIS A 57 -2.81 -2.98 3.12
C HIS A 57 -1.36 -2.90 3.59
N THR A 58 -0.46 -2.30 2.79
CA THR A 58 0.93 -2.07 3.24
C THR A 58 0.98 -1.15 4.46
N ASP A 59 0.06 -0.20 4.55
CA ASP A 59 -0.04 0.76 5.65
C ASP A 59 -0.28 0.10 7.03
N ASP A 60 -0.81 -1.15 7.07
CA ASP A 60 -0.92 -1.93 8.30
C ASP A 60 0.46 -2.35 8.86
N PHE A 61 1.47 -2.33 8.02
CA PHE A 61 2.86 -2.70 8.34
C PHE A 61 3.80 -1.49 8.38
N PHE A 62 3.24 -0.30 8.51
CA PHE A 62 4.05 0.92 8.64
C PHE A 62 4.98 0.81 9.86
N GLN A 63 6.23 1.25 9.69
CA GLN A 63 7.28 1.20 10.70
C GLN A 63 8.15 2.45 10.59
N PRO A 64 7.89 3.50 11.37
CA PRO A 64 8.70 4.71 11.33
C PRO A 64 10.13 4.42 11.84
N GLY A 65 11.14 4.89 11.11
CA GLY A 65 12.54 4.79 11.51
C GLY A 65 13.15 3.39 11.46
N GLY A 66 12.54 2.46 10.72
CA GLY A 66 12.95 1.06 10.67
C GLY A 66 14.18 0.72 9.81
N GLY A 67 14.82 1.70 9.15
CA GLY A 67 15.93 1.41 8.25
C GLY A 67 16.33 2.61 7.39
N THR A 68 16.87 2.33 6.20
CA THR A 68 17.21 3.34 5.19
C THR A 68 16.47 3.06 3.88
N GLY A 69 16.23 4.10 3.09
CA GLY A 69 15.49 3.96 1.83
C GLY A 69 14.05 3.48 2.06
N LEU A 70 13.57 2.52 1.29
CA LEU A 70 12.19 2.01 1.44
C LEU A 70 11.98 1.22 2.74
N ASP A 71 13.03 0.70 3.35
CA ASP A 71 12.95 -0.09 4.58
C ASP A 71 12.63 0.76 5.81
N GLN A 72 12.81 2.08 5.70
CA GLN A 72 12.45 2.98 6.81
C GLN A 72 10.94 3.16 7.01
N TYR A 73 10.12 2.80 6.01
CA TYR A 73 8.69 3.06 6.06
C TYR A 73 7.84 1.83 6.38
N TYR A 74 8.31 0.62 6.02
CA TYR A 74 7.51 -0.60 6.19
C TYR A 74 8.32 -1.76 6.74
N ASP A 75 7.73 -2.51 7.65
CA ASP A 75 8.23 -3.81 8.10
C ASP A 75 7.90 -4.90 7.04
N TRP A 76 8.72 -4.93 5.97
CA TRP A 76 8.57 -5.91 4.89
C TRP A 76 8.64 -7.35 5.38
N ARG A 77 9.49 -7.62 6.38
CA ARG A 77 9.63 -8.95 6.96
C ARG A 77 8.31 -9.40 7.59
N ARG A 78 7.66 -8.52 8.33
CA ARG A 78 6.38 -8.81 8.97
C ARG A 78 5.26 -8.93 7.95
N LEU A 79 5.20 -8.07 6.94
CA LEU A 79 4.24 -8.15 5.83
C LEU A 79 4.36 -9.50 5.10
N ARG A 80 5.57 -9.92 4.79
CA ARG A 80 5.82 -11.22 4.15
C ARG A 80 5.35 -12.37 5.04
N ALA A 81 5.92 -12.48 6.24
CA ALA A 81 5.73 -13.65 7.12
C ALA A 81 4.32 -13.77 7.69
N GLN A 82 3.66 -12.65 8.01
CA GLN A 82 2.36 -12.66 8.67
C GLN A 82 1.18 -12.55 7.71
N ALA A 83 1.39 -12.02 6.49
CA ALA A 83 0.30 -11.85 5.54
C ALA A 83 0.53 -12.59 4.21
N LEU A 84 1.54 -12.21 3.42
CA LEU A 84 1.60 -12.68 2.03
C LEU A 84 2.00 -14.15 1.90
N GLU A 85 2.97 -14.64 2.65
CA GLU A 85 3.40 -16.05 2.60
C GLU A 85 2.30 -17.02 3.07
N PRO A 86 1.59 -16.77 4.20
CA PRO A 86 0.43 -17.58 4.56
C PRO A 86 -0.65 -17.60 3.48
N LEU A 87 -1.05 -16.43 2.97
CA LEU A 87 -2.11 -16.33 1.95
C LEU A 87 -1.71 -17.01 0.64
N ARG A 88 -0.43 -16.86 0.21
CA ARG A 88 0.09 -17.57 -0.97
C ARG A 88 0.07 -19.08 -0.79
N ALA A 89 0.26 -19.57 0.45
CA ALA A 89 0.15 -20.97 0.82
C ALA A 89 -1.31 -21.43 1.09
N ARG A 90 -2.31 -20.64 0.71
CA ARG A 90 -3.75 -20.89 0.96
C ARG A 90 -4.10 -21.06 2.45
N ARG A 91 -3.36 -20.41 3.32
CA ARG A 91 -3.64 -20.30 4.77
C ARG A 91 -4.16 -18.92 5.10
N GLY A 92 -4.98 -18.81 6.14
CA GLY A 92 -5.38 -17.50 6.66
C GLY A 92 -4.18 -16.72 7.21
N ALA A 93 -4.27 -15.41 7.15
CA ALA A 93 -3.30 -14.50 7.72
C ALA A 93 -3.85 -13.82 8.98
N SER A 94 -2.99 -13.55 9.95
CA SER A 94 -3.35 -12.82 11.17
C SER A 94 -2.17 -11.96 11.61
N PHE A 95 -2.41 -10.67 11.75
CA PHE A 95 -1.38 -9.69 12.11
C PHE A 95 -1.99 -8.50 12.86
N ARG A 96 -1.18 -7.78 13.61
CA ARG A 96 -1.57 -6.50 14.18
C ARG A 96 -1.19 -5.38 13.23
N ARG A 97 -2.15 -4.49 12.93
CA ARG A 97 -1.90 -3.31 12.12
C ARG A 97 -1.12 -2.25 12.90
N PHE A 98 -0.49 -1.32 12.20
CA PHE A 98 0.07 -0.12 12.82
C PHE A 98 -1.05 0.72 13.45
N ASP A 99 -0.80 1.27 14.63
CA ASP A 99 -1.77 2.11 15.34
C ASP A 99 -1.67 3.57 14.90
N TRP A 100 -2.42 3.91 13.88
CA TRP A 100 -2.45 5.27 13.32
C TRP A 100 -3.04 6.30 14.28
N ASP A 101 -3.94 5.90 15.19
CA ASP A 101 -4.55 6.82 16.15
C ASP A 101 -3.53 7.27 17.20
N ARG A 102 -2.63 6.37 17.58
CA ARG A 102 -1.52 6.67 18.49
C ARG A 102 -0.27 7.14 17.77
N GLY A 103 -0.18 6.97 16.46
CA GLY A 103 1.00 7.26 15.65
C GLY A 103 2.22 6.38 15.96
N ARG A 104 2.05 5.29 16.73
CA ARG A 104 3.13 4.38 17.14
C ARG A 104 2.61 3.01 17.56
N GLY A 105 3.48 2.00 17.41
CA GLY A 105 3.21 0.65 17.93
C GLY A 105 2.17 -0.12 17.12
N LEU A 106 1.71 -1.21 17.70
CA LEU A 106 0.76 -2.12 17.06
C LEU A 106 -0.63 -1.96 17.68
N GLY A 107 -1.62 -1.76 16.81
CA GLY A 107 -3.03 -1.62 17.15
C GLY A 107 -3.81 -2.93 17.07
N GLY A 108 -5.02 -2.85 16.52
CA GLY A 108 -5.94 -3.97 16.45
C GLY A 108 -5.44 -5.16 15.62
N LEU A 109 -5.95 -6.35 15.98
CA LEU A 109 -5.70 -7.58 15.22
C LEU A 109 -6.53 -7.55 13.93
N VAL A 110 -5.91 -7.89 12.82
CA VAL A 110 -6.53 -8.09 11.51
C VAL A 110 -6.43 -9.58 11.16
N THR A 111 -7.52 -10.15 10.69
CA THR A 111 -7.55 -11.52 10.13
C THR A 111 -7.98 -11.43 8.67
N VAL A 112 -7.32 -12.19 7.81
CA VAL A 112 -7.61 -12.25 6.38
C VAL A 112 -7.78 -13.72 5.98
N ASP A 113 -8.95 -14.04 5.45
CA ASP A 113 -9.24 -15.37 4.97
C ASP A 113 -8.47 -15.70 3.68
N PRO A 114 -8.09 -16.98 3.48
CA PRO A 114 -7.39 -17.38 2.27
C PRO A 114 -8.31 -17.28 1.05
N ALA A 115 -7.76 -16.82 -0.06
CA ALA A 115 -8.45 -16.70 -1.33
C ALA A 115 -7.57 -17.12 -2.51
N GLY A 116 -8.18 -17.39 -3.65
CA GLY A 116 -7.42 -17.68 -4.88
C GLY A 116 -6.81 -16.45 -5.55
N LEU A 117 -7.19 -15.25 -5.11
CA LEU A 117 -6.62 -13.96 -5.48
C LEU A 117 -6.29 -13.21 -4.20
N VAL A 118 -5.08 -12.70 -4.11
CA VAL A 118 -4.61 -11.81 -3.05
C VAL A 118 -4.26 -10.47 -3.67
N LEU A 119 -4.80 -9.40 -3.13
CA LEU A 119 -4.42 -8.03 -3.46
C LEU A 119 -3.57 -7.49 -2.32
N VAL A 120 -2.38 -6.99 -2.62
CA VAL A 120 -1.59 -6.16 -1.71
C VAL A 120 -1.62 -4.74 -2.26
N GLU A 121 -2.15 -3.79 -1.47
CA GLU A 121 -2.28 -2.41 -1.92
C GLU A 121 -1.56 -1.44 -1.00
N GLY A 122 -1.06 -0.39 -1.57
CA GLY A 122 -0.40 0.73 -0.89
C GLY A 122 0.74 1.28 -1.71
N VAL A 123 1.33 2.38 -1.23
CA VAL A 123 2.56 2.90 -1.83
C VAL A 123 3.68 1.87 -1.59
N PHE A 124 4.50 1.64 -2.60
CA PHE A 124 5.58 0.65 -2.60
C PHE A 124 5.13 -0.82 -2.56
N SER A 125 3.85 -1.13 -2.77
CA SER A 125 3.36 -2.53 -2.76
C SER A 125 3.97 -3.42 -3.86
N ALA A 126 4.52 -2.82 -4.92
CA ALA A 126 5.26 -3.50 -5.98
C ALA A 126 6.79 -3.43 -5.79
N SER A 127 7.28 -3.21 -4.57
CA SER A 127 8.69 -3.04 -4.28
C SER A 127 9.52 -4.33 -4.52
N PRO A 128 10.84 -4.19 -4.75
CA PRO A 128 11.74 -5.35 -4.88
C PRO A 128 11.68 -6.30 -3.68
N GLN A 129 11.39 -5.80 -2.47
CA GLN A 129 11.25 -6.60 -1.25
C GLN A 129 10.12 -7.64 -1.31
N LEU A 130 9.17 -7.46 -2.23
CA LEU A 130 8.03 -8.36 -2.43
C LEU A 130 8.05 -9.06 -3.79
N ALA A 131 9.10 -8.87 -4.61
CA ALA A 131 9.13 -9.30 -6.01
C ALA A 131 8.97 -10.81 -6.21
N ASP A 132 9.40 -11.63 -5.25
CA ASP A 132 9.26 -13.10 -5.27
C ASP A 132 7.86 -13.59 -4.85
N LEU A 133 7.07 -12.73 -4.21
CA LEU A 133 5.70 -13.03 -3.76
C LEU A 133 4.63 -12.44 -4.66
N VAL A 134 4.93 -11.35 -5.36
CA VAL A 134 3.98 -10.65 -6.24
C VAL A 134 4.09 -11.19 -7.67
N ASP A 135 2.98 -11.65 -8.22
CA ASP A 135 2.93 -12.22 -9.57
C ASP A 135 2.61 -11.17 -10.65
N ARG A 136 1.84 -10.14 -10.29
CA ARG A 136 1.43 -9.05 -11.21
C ARG A 136 1.32 -7.72 -10.49
N THR A 137 1.52 -6.67 -11.24
CA THR A 137 1.55 -5.31 -10.71
C THR A 137 0.62 -4.38 -11.47
N VAL A 138 -0.09 -3.55 -10.73
CA VAL A 138 -1.00 -2.52 -11.25
C VAL A 138 -0.54 -1.17 -10.76
N PHE A 139 -0.31 -0.23 -11.66
CA PHE A 139 -0.05 1.17 -11.33
C PHE A 139 -1.33 1.98 -11.41
N VAL A 140 -1.65 2.71 -10.33
CA VAL A 140 -2.78 3.64 -10.28
C VAL A 140 -2.27 5.04 -10.56
N ASP A 141 -2.49 5.49 -11.80
CA ASP A 141 -2.05 6.79 -12.29
C ASP A 141 -3.07 7.88 -11.97
N THR A 142 -2.64 8.91 -11.28
CA THR A 142 -3.42 10.10 -10.99
C THR A 142 -2.53 11.33 -11.13
N PRO A 143 -2.95 12.34 -11.90
CA PRO A 143 -2.17 13.56 -12.07
C PRO A 143 -1.75 14.16 -10.73
N GLU A 144 -0.50 14.59 -10.64
CA GLU A 144 0.10 15.13 -9.41
C GLU A 144 -0.75 16.25 -8.78
N ARG A 145 -1.21 17.21 -9.59
CA ARG A 145 -2.09 18.29 -9.13
C ARG A 145 -3.31 17.77 -8.37
N GLU A 146 -3.92 16.68 -8.85
CA GLU A 146 -5.10 16.08 -8.22
C GLU A 146 -4.74 15.36 -6.93
N ARG A 147 -3.60 14.65 -6.91
CA ARG A 147 -3.10 13.97 -5.70
C ARG A 147 -2.79 14.98 -4.59
N LEU A 148 -2.03 16.03 -4.92
CA LEU A 148 -1.66 17.08 -3.98
C LEU A 148 -2.91 17.81 -3.43
N ARG A 149 -3.91 18.07 -4.28
CA ARG A 149 -5.19 18.62 -3.82
C ARG A 149 -5.87 17.72 -2.79
N ARG A 150 -5.84 16.39 -2.99
CA ARG A 150 -6.43 15.41 -2.07
C ARG A 150 -5.63 15.30 -0.77
N LEU A 151 -4.32 15.32 -0.85
CA LEU A 151 -3.43 15.29 0.32
C LEU A 151 -3.69 16.50 1.22
N ARG A 152 -3.71 17.71 0.66
CA ARG A 152 -4.01 18.95 1.41
C ARG A 152 -5.37 18.94 2.11
N GLY A 153 -6.31 18.14 1.66
CA GLY A 153 -7.60 17.95 2.30
C GLY A 153 -7.64 16.88 3.38
N ARG A 154 -6.51 16.18 3.64
CA ARG A 154 -6.43 15.05 4.59
C ARG A 154 -5.41 15.24 5.69
N ILE A 155 -4.35 15.95 5.41
CA ILE A 155 -3.22 16.17 6.32
C ILE A 155 -3.02 17.66 6.50
N THR A 156 -2.61 18.05 7.69
CA THR A 156 -2.21 19.44 7.97
C THR A 156 -0.81 19.72 7.42
N PRO A 157 -0.39 20.99 7.30
CA PRO A 157 0.98 21.32 6.90
C PRO A 157 2.05 20.70 7.81
N GLU A 158 1.76 20.55 9.09
CA GLU A 158 2.67 19.96 10.09
C GLU A 158 2.78 18.45 9.95
N GLU A 159 1.78 17.79 9.35
CA GLU A 159 1.80 16.36 9.05
C GLU A 159 2.41 16.05 7.69
N TRP A 160 2.85 17.08 6.95
CA TRP A 160 3.47 16.92 5.65
C TRP A 160 4.89 16.38 5.79
N ASP A 161 5.19 15.29 5.11
CA ASP A 161 6.49 14.61 5.14
C ASP A 161 7.17 14.75 3.77
N ASP A 162 8.14 15.63 3.68
CA ASP A 162 8.92 15.85 2.44
C ASP A 162 9.78 14.63 2.11
N ASP A 163 10.32 13.94 3.11
CA ASP A 163 11.14 12.74 2.91
C ASP A 163 10.32 11.60 2.28
N TRP A 164 9.05 11.49 2.68
CA TRP A 164 8.12 10.57 2.03
C TRP A 164 7.90 10.90 0.56
N LEU A 165 7.71 12.16 0.20
CA LEU A 165 7.53 12.58 -1.18
C LEU A 165 8.78 12.34 -2.02
N ILE A 166 9.96 12.60 -1.46
CA ILE A 166 11.26 12.31 -2.09
C ILE A 166 11.40 10.80 -2.33
N ALA A 167 11.06 9.98 -1.34
CA ALA A 167 11.09 8.52 -1.47
C ALA A 167 10.12 8.00 -2.54
N GLU A 168 8.88 8.54 -2.59
CA GLU A 168 7.94 8.21 -3.66
C GLU A 168 8.48 8.57 -5.05
N GLN A 169 9.06 9.77 -5.20
CA GLN A 169 9.63 10.22 -6.48
C GLN A 169 10.79 9.33 -6.91
N ALA A 170 11.71 9.01 -5.99
CA ALA A 170 12.83 8.13 -6.26
C ALA A 170 12.35 6.71 -6.64
N TYR A 171 11.37 6.18 -5.93
CA TYR A 171 10.82 4.86 -6.21
C TYR A 171 10.18 4.79 -7.59
N PHE A 172 9.24 5.69 -7.91
CA PHE A 172 8.56 5.66 -9.20
C PHE A 172 9.40 6.24 -10.36
N GLY A 173 10.45 6.99 -10.06
CA GLY A 173 11.38 7.49 -11.06
C GLY A 173 12.49 6.49 -11.43
N LEU A 174 12.99 5.73 -10.46
CA LEU A 174 14.20 4.91 -10.63
C LEU A 174 13.94 3.41 -10.40
N THR A 175 13.24 3.05 -9.32
CA THR A 175 13.11 1.64 -8.90
C THR A 175 11.97 0.93 -9.64
N ARG A 176 10.81 1.56 -9.70
CA ARG A 176 9.60 1.01 -10.33
C ARG A 176 8.89 2.08 -11.17
N PRO A 177 9.46 2.48 -12.30
CA PRO A 177 8.80 3.45 -13.18
C PRO A 177 7.45 2.91 -13.68
N PRO A 178 6.44 3.78 -13.91
CA PRO A 178 5.09 3.36 -14.33
C PRO A 178 5.06 2.40 -15.52
N ALA A 179 6.01 2.52 -16.44
CA ALA A 179 6.12 1.64 -17.61
C ALA A 179 6.54 0.20 -17.27
N SER A 180 7.04 -0.06 -16.04
CA SER A 180 7.44 -1.39 -15.59
C SER A 180 6.29 -2.22 -15.00
N PHE A 181 5.09 -1.64 -14.88
CA PHE A 181 3.92 -2.34 -14.36
C PHE A 181 3.16 -3.11 -15.45
N ASP A 182 2.57 -4.25 -15.08
CA ASP A 182 1.79 -5.08 -16.01
C ASP A 182 0.50 -4.38 -16.49
N LEU A 183 -0.04 -3.47 -15.69
CA LEU A 183 -1.24 -2.70 -16.02
C LEU A 183 -1.20 -1.32 -15.39
N THR A 184 -1.50 -0.30 -16.17
CA THR A 184 -1.76 1.06 -15.66
C THR A 184 -3.25 1.39 -15.78
N VAL A 185 -3.85 1.90 -14.70
CA VAL A 185 -5.24 2.35 -14.66
C VAL A 185 -5.35 3.77 -14.14
N PRO A 186 -6.28 4.58 -14.63
CA PRO A 186 -6.47 5.92 -14.11
C PRO A 186 -7.03 5.86 -12.69
N GLY A 187 -6.47 6.65 -11.79
CA GLY A 187 -7.00 6.82 -10.45
C GLY A 187 -8.31 7.57 -10.45
N GLY A 188 -9.20 7.21 -9.55
CA GLY A 188 -10.50 7.83 -9.37
C GLY A 188 -10.52 8.85 -8.24
N SER A 189 -11.51 9.74 -8.24
CA SER A 189 -11.81 10.66 -7.14
C SER A 189 -12.71 9.93 -6.14
N GLY A 190 -12.16 9.43 -5.06
CA GLY A 190 -12.91 8.86 -3.93
C GLY A 190 -12.29 9.33 -2.61
N PRO A 191 -12.99 9.22 -1.46
CA PRO A 191 -12.33 9.29 -0.18
C PRO A 191 -11.28 8.17 -0.17
N GLY A 192 -10.04 8.52 0.01
CA GLY A 192 -8.95 7.53 -0.04
C GLY A 192 -8.78 6.81 1.29
N GLY A 193 -7.97 5.76 1.27
CA GLY A 193 -7.55 5.00 2.43
C GLY A 193 -6.88 5.82 3.54
N ALA A 194 -6.37 5.12 4.56
CA ALA A 194 -5.72 5.70 5.72
C ALA A 194 -4.72 6.82 5.34
N PRO A 195 -4.54 7.83 6.18
CA PRO A 195 -3.50 8.82 6.00
C PRO A 195 -2.14 8.10 5.94
N GLY A 196 -1.29 8.50 5.01
CA GLY A 196 0.12 8.08 5.01
C GLY A 196 0.86 8.58 6.26
N PRO A 197 2.19 8.33 6.33
CA PRO A 197 2.99 8.71 7.49
C PRO A 197 2.78 10.17 7.86
N ARG A 198 2.69 10.43 9.17
CA ARG A 198 2.55 11.77 9.73
C ARG A 198 3.90 12.21 10.28
N SER A 199 4.41 13.35 9.82
CA SER A 199 5.72 13.94 10.20
C SER A 199 5.91 14.05 11.73
N GLY A 200 4.88 14.39 12.48
CA GLY A 200 4.95 14.52 13.93
C GLY A 200 5.26 13.24 14.72
N SER A 201 5.21 12.08 14.08
CA SER A 201 5.51 10.79 14.74
C SER A 201 7.01 10.44 14.72
N ILE A 202 7.80 11.10 13.87
CA ILE A 202 9.23 10.80 13.69
C ILE A 202 10.10 11.64 14.63
N GLU A 203 9.78 12.91 14.83
CA GLU A 203 10.56 13.79 15.70
C GLU A 203 10.51 13.42 17.19
N ALA A 204 9.40 12.88 17.68
CA ALA A 204 9.25 12.49 19.08
C ALA A 204 10.16 11.32 19.51
N GLN A 205 10.73 10.56 18.58
CA GLN A 205 11.60 9.42 18.88
C GLN A 205 13.10 9.76 18.81
N LEU A 206 13.49 10.82 18.10
CA LEU A 206 14.91 11.22 17.99
C LEU A 206 15.41 12.01 19.20
N HIS A 207 14.52 12.64 19.97
CA HIS A 207 14.90 13.43 21.16
C HIS A 207 14.78 12.71 22.51
N GLY A 208 14.39 11.42 22.52
CA GLY A 208 14.20 10.64 23.74
C GLY A 208 15.44 9.90 24.27
N SER A 209 16.60 9.95 23.61
CA SER A 209 17.78 9.15 24.01
C SER A 209 19.03 9.95 24.39
N SER A 210 18.91 11.22 24.80
CA SER A 210 20.02 12.00 25.35
C SER A 210 19.69 12.52 26.76
N GLY A 211 20.15 11.80 27.76
CA GLY A 211 20.17 12.26 29.16
C GLY A 211 19.89 11.15 30.16
N GLN A 212 20.88 10.53 30.77
CA GLN A 212 21.62 11.02 31.91
C GLN A 212 22.82 10.09 32.23
N PRO A 213 23.99 10.63 32.56
CA PRO A 213 24.91 9.96 33.50
C PRO A 213 24.72 10.55 34.90
N GLY A 214 24.59 9.70 35.87
CA GLY A 214 24.59 9.99 37.26
C GLY A 214 24.97 8.76 38.01
#